data_620d1d45e007abf8ebfd4524816f16ae
#
_entry.id   620d1d45e007abf8ebfd4524816f16ae
#
_cell.length_a   1.000
_cell.length_b   1.000
_cell.length_c   1.000
_cell.angle_alpha   90.00
_cell.angle_beta   90.00
_cell.angle_gamma   90.00
#
_symmetry.space_group_name_H-M   'P 1'
#
loop_
_entity.id
_entity.type
_entity.pdbx_description
1 polymer ?
#
loop_
_entity_poly.entity_id
_entity_poly.type
_entity_poly.pdbx_seq_one_letter_code
_entity_poly.pdbx_strand_id
1 'polypeptide(L)'
;MNTSVEKILNEVKKVIAGKDDVLEKIMMTVLSRGHVLLDDVPGTGKTTTALAFSRALGLQYGRIQFTPDVLPSDIVGFSMYHKESGSFVYQPGAVMTNLLLADEINRTSSKTQSALLEVMEERQVTVDGQTHKLPDPFVVIATQNPVGSAGTQLLPQAQLDRFMVRLAMGYPDFASQVNILRDRQTGDPLEAVATVSSCAEVLAMQKEAQSVHMADALLEYVTSLAEASRSHPLTVLGVSPRGALAVCRMCKSRAFMAGRDYVLPDDVAAVFADVCAHRLILSPKARIAETTAKDVLAEVVQQVRRPDHI
;
A
#
# COMPACT_ATOMS: atom_id res chain seq x y z
N MET A 1 -5.04 -17.64 12.59
CA MET A 1 -4.87 -16.88 11.33
C MET A 1 -5.71 -17.57 10.25
N ASN A 2 -6.25 -16.81 9.29
CA ASN A 2 -6.94 -17.39 8.13
C ASN A 2 -5.94 -18.25 7.33
N THR A 3 -6.30 -19.51 7.05
CA THR A 3 -5.39 -20.51 6.47
C THR A 3 -4.86 -20.12 5.09
N SER A 4 -5.68 -19.48 4.26
CA SER A 4 -5.25 -19.03 2.92
C SER A 4 -4.23 -17.89 3.02
N VAL A 5 -4.46 -16.92 3.90
CA VAL A 5 -3.54 -15.81 4.15
C VAL A 5 -2.22 -16.31 4.73
N GLU A 6 -2.28 -17.26 5.66
CA GLU A 6 -1.08 -17.87 6.25
C GLU A 6 -0.20 -18.57 5.22
N LYS A 7 -0.78 -19.33 4.29
CA LYS A 7 -0.05 -19.94 3.19
C LYS A 7 0.65 -18.91 2.32
N ILE A 8 -0.03 -17.82 1.96
CA ILE A 8 0.54 -16.75 1.13
C ILE A 8 1.72 -16.08 1.87
N LEU A 9 1.53 -15.70 3.14
CA LEU A 9 2.58 -15.05 3.92
C LEU A 9 3.79 -15.99 4.11
N ASN A 10 3.58 -17.29 4.33
CA ASN A 10 4.66 -18.25 4.47
C ASN A 10 5.49 -18.38 3.19
N GLU A 11 4.87 -18.29 2.00
CA GLU A 11 5.62 -18.26 0.75
C GLU A 11 6.47 -16.99 0.62
N VAL A 12 5.89 -15.83 0.94
CA VAL A 12 6.62 -14.55 0.88
C VAL A 12 7.77 -14.50 1.90
N LYS A 13 7.57 -15.05 3.09
CA LYS A 13 8.58 -15.12 4.17
C LYS A 13 9.80 -15.96 3.81
N LYS A 14 9.71 -16.89 2.84
CA LYS A 14 10.87 -17.62 2.33
C LYS A 14 11.96 -16.70 1.74
N VAL A 15 11.55 -15.55 1.24
CA VAL A 15 12.43 -14.60 0.54
C VAL A 15 12.69 -13.34 1.35
N ILE A 16 11.71 -12.91 2.15
CA ILE A 16 11.77 -11.69 2.95
C ILE A 16 11.81 -12.07 4.42
N ALA A 17 13.01 -12.14 4.97
CA ALA A 17 13.23 -12.51 6.37
C ALA A 17 13.14 -11.31 7.31
N GLY A 18 12.58 -11.50 8.51
CA GLY A 18 12.58 -10.53 9.60
C GLY A 18 11.72 -9.29 9.39
N LYS A 19 10.71 -9.35 8.49
CA LYS A 19 9.82 -8.22 8.17
C LYS A 19 8.34 -8.59 8.28
N ASP A 20 8.01 -9.52 9.17
CA ASP A 20 6.67 -10.09 9.30
C ASP A 20 5.58 -9.04 9.44
N ASP A 21 5.78 -8.03 10.28
CA ASP A 21 4.83 -6.93 10.49
C ASP A 21 4.55 -6.14 9.19
N VAL A 22 5.59 -5.85 8.42
CA VAL A 22 5.44 -5.14 7.13
C VAL A 22 4.71 -6.01 6.11
N LEU A 23 5.05 -7.30 6.03
CA LEU A 23 4.39 -8.24 5.12
C LEU A 23 2.92 -8.42 5.44
N GLU A 24 2.55 -8.52 6.72
CA GLU A 24 1.17 -8.58 7.18
C GLU A 24 0.40 -7.30 6.80
N LYS A 25 0.99 -6.11 6.95
CA LYS A 25 0.38 -4.83 6.56
C LYS A 25 0.22 -4.71 5.05
N ILE A 26 1.16 -5.21 4.26
CA ILE A 26 1.00 -5.29 2.80
C ILE A 26 -0.18 -6.22 2.47
N MET A 27 -0.25 -7.40 3.08
CA MET A 27 -1.36 -8.34 2.84
C MET A 27 -2.71 -7.74 3.26
N MET A 28 -2.79 -7.09 4.43
CA MET A 28 -3.99 -6.34 4.85
C MET A 28 -4.39 -5.29 3.81
N THR A 29 -3.41 -4.59 3.23
CA THR A 29 -3.65 -3.57 2.19
C THR A 29 -4.19 -4.19 0.91
N VAL A 30 -3.66 -5.34 0.48
CA VAL A 30 -4.19 -6.10 -0.68
C VAL A 30 -5.65 -6.51 -0.43
N LEU A 31 -5.94 -7.05 0.75
CA LEU A 31 -7.32 -7.44 1.15
C LEU A 31 -8.27 -6.24 1.25
N SER A 32 -7.76 -5.08 1.64
CA SER A 32 -8.51 -3.81 1.72
C SER A 32 -8.73 -3.15 0.35
N ARG A 33 -8.26 -3.77 -0.76
CA ARG A 33 -8.26 -3.18 -2.11
C ARG A 33 -7.52 -1.84 -2.15
N GLY A 34 -6.47 -1.70 -1.36
CA GLY A 34 -5.65 -0.50 -1.24
C GLY A 34 -4.33 -0.59 -1.99
N HIS A 35 -3.52 0.47 -1.87
CA HIS A 35 -2.19 0.59 -2.46
C HIS A 35 -1.17 0.90 -1.38
N VAL A 36 0.07 0.44 -1.55
CA VAL A 36 1.16 0.57 -0.57
C VAL A 36 2.19 1.56 -1.07
N LEU A 37 2.65 2.44 -0.18
CA LEU A 37 3.84 3.25 -0.40
C LEU A 37 4.96 2.72 0.51
N LEU A 38 6.05 2.24 -0.07
CA LEU A 38 7.26 1.85 0.63
C LEU A 38 8.26 3.00 0.60
N ASP A 39 8.49 3.60 1.75
CA ASP A 39 9.39 4.74 1.91
C ASP A 39 10.65 4.29 2.64
N ASP A 40 11.73 4.07 1.88
CA ASP A 40 12.94 3.49 2.43
C ASP A 40 14.16 3.72 1.54
N VAL A 41 15.33 3.53 2.14
CA VAL A 41 16.59 3.56 1.42
C VAL A 41 16.67 2.47 0.32
N PRO A 42 17.49 2.65 -0.72
CA PRO A 42 17.72 1.63 -1.72
C PRO A 42 18.28 0.32 -1.11
N GLY A 43 17.95 -0.82 -1.73
CA GLY A 43 18.53 -2.11 -1.35
C GLY A 43 17.85 -2.84 -0.19
N THR A 44 16.72 -2.37 0.33
CA THR A 44 15.97 -3.01 1.43
C THR A 44 15.00 -4.12 0.98
N GLY A 45 15.05 -4.56 -0.29
CA GLY A 45 14.24 -5.68 -0.77
C GLY A 45 12.84 -5.32 -1.27
N LYS A 46 12.54 -4.02 -1.53
CA LYS A 46 11.22 -3.55 -1.99
C LYS A 46 10.75 -4.25 -3.27
N THR A 47 11.62 -4.36 -4.28
CA THR A 47 11.32 -5.06 -5.54
C THR A 47 11.08 -6.54 -5.31
N THR A 48 11.92 -7.17 -4.50
CA THR A 48 11.80 -8.60 -4.15
C THR A 48 10.48 -8.87 -3.43
N THR A 49 10.05 -7.98 -2.55
CA THR A 49 8.75 -8.08 -1.85
C THR A 49 7.58 -8.05 -2.83
N ALA A 50 7.56 -7.11 -3.78
CA ALA A 50 6.50 -7.03 -4.79
C ALA A 50 6.45 -8.29 -5.66
N LEU A 51 7.61 -8.81 -6.08
CA LEU A 51 7.73 -10.05 -6.86
C LEU A 51 7.26 -11.27 -6.06
N ALA A 52 7.65 -11.38 -4.79
CA ALA A 52 7.23 -12.49 -3.92
C ALA A 52 5.71 -12.50 -3.73
N PHE A 53 5.09 -11.34 -3.45
CA PHE A 53 3.64 -11.23 -3.36
C PHE A 53 2.95 -11.58 -4.68
N SER A 54 3.44 -11.08 -5.83
CA SER A 54 2.81 -11.37 -7.12
C SER A 54 2.82 -12.87 -7.43
N ARG A 55 3.95 -13.56 -7.16
CA ARG A 55 4.06 -15.01 -7.35
C ARG A 55 3.16 -15.79 -6.40
N ALA A 56 3.25 -15.52 -5.09
CA ALA A 56 2.44 -16.20 -4.08
C ALA A 56 0.93 -16.05 -4.32
N LEU A 57 0.49 -14.85 -4.74
CA LEU A 57 -0.90 -14.52 -5.03
C LEU A 57 -1.37 -14.96 -6.43
N GLY A 58 -0.47 -15.45 -7.32
CA GLY A 58 -0.83 -15.77 -8.70
C GLY A 58 -1.30 -14.56 -9.52
N LEU A 59 -0.73 -13.38 -9.27
CA LEU A 59 -1.08 -12.13 -9.92
C LEU A 59 -0.10 -11.80 -11.06
N GLN A 60 -0.63 -11.26 -12.16
CA GLN A 60 0.22 -10.71 -13.21
C GLN A 60 1.02 -9.54 -12.65
N TYR A 61 2.34 -9.60 -12.78
CA TYR A 61 3.27 -8.58 -12.30
C TYR A 61 3.67 -7.63 -13.42
N GLY A 62 3.66 -6.33 -13.10
CA GLY A 62 4.23 -5.27 -13.93
C GLY A 62 5.20 -4.44 -13.10
N ARG A 63 6.20 -3.84 -13.76
CA ARG A 63 7.12 -2.90 -13.13
C ARG A 63 7.33 -1.70 -14.03
N ILE A 64 7.32 -0.53 -13.43
CA ILE A 64 7.79 0.70 -14.05
C ILE A 64 8.79 1.37 -13.12
N GLN A 65 9.98 1.68 -13.66
CA GLN A 65 11.01 2.47 -12.97
C GLN A 65 10.80 3.93 -13.35
N PHE A 66 10.46 4.76 -12.37
CA PHE A 66 10.25 6.18 -12.62
C PHE A 66 11.57 6.92 -12.76
N THR A 67 11.70 7.63 -13.86
CA THR A 67 12.79 8.57 -14.20
C THR A 67 12.15 9.87 -14.70
N PRO A 68 12.91 10.96 -14.84
CA PRO A 68 12.39 12.22 -15.41
C PRO A 68 11.79 12.07 -16.81
N ASP A 69 12.20 11.05 -17.58
CA ASP A 69 11.79 10.82 -18.98
C ASP A 69 10.51 10.04 -19.12
N VAL A 70 10.00 9.40 -18.03
CA VAL A 70 8.75 8.62 -18.06
C VAL A 70 7.57 9.54 -18.31
N LEU A 71 6.78 9.20 -19.32
CA LEU A 71 5.59 9.94 -19.74
C LEU A 71 4.30 9.35 -19.15
N PRO A 72 3.22 10.13 -19.03
CA PRO A 72 1.90 9.59 -18.67
C PRO A 72 1.43 8.45 -19.58
N SER A 73 1.74 8.52 -20.88
CA SER A 73 1.41 7.47 -21.85
C SER A 73 2.08 6.13 -21.59
N ASP A 74 3.25 6.12 -20.93
CA ASP A 74 3.92 4.87 -20.54
C ASP A 74 3.15 4.16 -19.42
N ILE A 75 2.40 4.92 -18.65
CA ILE A 75 1.57 4.44 -17.54
C ILE A 75 0.21 3.97 -18.05
N VAL A 76 -0.53 4.85 -18.74
CA VAL A 76 -1.92 4.62 -19.12
C VAL A 76 -2.08 3.96 -20.49
N GLY A 77 -1.05 3.99 -21.33
CA GLY A 77 -1.10 3.56 -22.71
C GLY A 77 -1.42 4.71 -23.68
N PHE A 78 -1.49 4.37 -24.95
CA PHE A 78 -1.78 5.30 -26.05
C PHE A 78 -2.41 4.56 -27.22
N SER A 79 -3.05 5.29 -28.14
CA SER A 79 -3.54 4.72 -29.40
C SER A 79 -2.52 4.86 -30.52
N MET A 80 -2.28 3.78 -31.24
CA MET A 80 -1.40 3.74 -32.40
C MET A 80 -2.20 3.41 -33.66
N TYR A 81 -1.95 4.14 -34.75
CA TYR A 81 -2.57 3.86 -36.04
C TYR A 81 -1.98 2.60 -36.68
N HIS A 82 -2.83 1.60 -36.88
CA HIS A 82 -2.47 0.38 -37.59
C HIS A 82 -2.83 0.51 -39.08
N LYS A 83 -1.82 0.50 -39.94
CA LYS A 83 -1.99 0.65 -41.40
C LYS A 83 -2.81 -0.49 -42.02
N GLU A 84 -2.66 -1.71 -41.53
CA GLU A 84 -3.33 -2.91 -42.06
C GLU A 84 -4.83 -2.89 -41.80
N SER A 85 -5.24 -2.46 -40.59
CA SER A 85 -6.66 -2.36 -40.22
C SER A 85 -7.29 -1.00 -40.53
N GLY A 86 -6.49 0.01 -40.87
CA GLY A 86 -6.95 1.39 -41.10
C GLY A 86 -7.54 2.06 -39.85
N SER A 87 -7.21 1.58 -38.67
CA SER A 87 -7.82 2.01 -37.41
C SER A 87 -6.77 2.29 -36.32
N PHE A 88 -7.19 3.10 -35.34
CA PHE A 88 -6.39 3.29 -34.12
C PHE A 88 -6.61 2.10 -33.16
N VAL A 89 -5.52 1.53 -32.66
CA VAL A 89 -5.52 0.41 -31.72
C VAL A 89 -4.85 0.86 -30.44
N TYR A 90 -5.54 0.64 -29.31
CA TYR A 90 -5.00 0.93 -27.98
C TYR A 90 -3.80 0.03 -27.67
N GLN A 91 -2.70 0.64 -27.30
CA GLN A 91 -1.50 -0.01 -26.77
C GLN A 91 -1.52 0.13 -25.24
N PRO A 92 -1.60 -0.99 -24.49
CA PRO A 92 -1.69 -0.96 -23.05
C PRO A 92 -0.44 -0.34 -22.41
N GLY A 93 -0.64 0.51 -21.41
CA GLY A 93 0.43 1.01 -20.55
C GLY A 93 0.76 0.06 -19.40
N ALA A 94 1.74 0.45 -18.57
CA ALA A 94 2.26 -0.37 -17.48
C ALA A 94 1.20 -0.73 -16.42
N VAL A 95 0.11 0.03 -16.30
CA VAL A 95 -0.97 -0.22 -15.33
C VAL A 95 -1.87 -1.40 -15.70
N MET A 96 -1.80 -1.91 -16.93
CA MET A 96 -2.62 -3.04 -17.37
C MET A 96 -2.10 -4.38 -16.83
N THR A 97 -2.05 -4.46 -15.50
CA THR A 97 -1.55 -5.60 -14.73
C THR A 97 -2.29 -5.72 -13.39
N ASN A 98 -2.14 -6.84 -12.66
CA ASN A 98 -2.79 -7.01 -11.36
C ASN A 98 -1.96 -6.40 -10.21
N LEU A 99 -0.64 -6.60 -10.21
CA LEU A 99 0.27 -6.02 -9.23
C LEU A 99 1.34 -5.21 -9.96
N LEU A 100 1.27 -3.89 -9.79
CA LEU A 100 2.25 -2.96 -10.36
C LEU A 100 3.25 -2.53 -9.30
N LEU A 101 4.54 -2.76 -9.55
CA LEU A 101 5.62 -2.09 -8.84
C LEU A 101 5.93 -0.75 -9.51
N ALA A 102 5.57 0.34 -8.86
CA ALA A 102 5.87 1.71 -9.26
C ALA A 102 7.13 2.17 -8.52
N ASP A 103 8.30 1.92 -9.13
CA ASP A 103 9.60 2.06 -8.46
C ASP A 103 10.13 3.50 -8.57
N GLU A 104 10.50 4.11 -7.42
CA GLU A 104 11.01 5.49 -7.30
C GLU A 104 10.04 6.57 -7.85
N ILE A 105 8.74 6.49 -7.47
CA ILE A 105 7.68 7.38 -7.96
C ILE A 105 8.00 8.88 -7.79
N ASN A 106 8.86 9.22 -6.85
CA ASN A 106 9.25 10.60 -6.57
C ASN A 106 10.38 11.13 -7.47
N ARG A 107 10.80 10.38 -8.51
CA ARG A 107 11.81 10.81 -9.49
C ARG A 107 11.24 11.29 -10.83
N THR A 108 9.93 11.22 -11.01
CA THR A 108 9.27 11.67 -12.24
C THR A 108 8.51 12.98 -12.06
N SER A 109 8.00 13.53 -13.15
CA SER A 109 7.21 14.78 -13.14
C SER A 109 5.89 14.59 -12.37
N SER A 110 5.38 15.68 -11.81
CA SER A 110 4.08 15.67 -11.12
C SER A 110 2.91 15.28 -12.05
N LYS A 111 3.04 15.53 -13.36
CA LYS A 111 2.06 15.12 -14.36
C LYS A 111 2.01 13.59 -14.49
N THR A 112 3.16 12.95 -14.55
CA THR A 112 3.29 11.48 -14.63
C THR A 112 2.84 10.83 -13.33
N GLN A 113 3.21 11.39 -12.17
CA GLN A 113 2.69 10.95 -10.86
C GLN A 113 1.16 11.00 -10.81
N SER A 114 0.55 12.11 -11.28
CA SER A 114 -0.90 12.29 -11.28
C SER A 114 -1.59 11.24 -12.15
N ALA A 115 -1.03 10.86 -13.30
CA ALA A 115 -1.59 9.82 -14.15
C ALA A 115 -1.68 8.46 -13.43
N LEU A 116 -0.63 8.03 -12.73
CA LEU A 116 -0.67 6.79 -11.94
C LEU A 116 -1.71 6.89 -10.81
N LEU A 117 -1.70 8.00 -10.07
CA LEU A 117 -2.55 8.17 -8.91
C LEU A 117 -4.05 8.29 -9.28
N GLU A 118 -4.37 8.81 -10.46
CA GLU A 118 -5.72 8.79 -11.01
C GLU A 118 -6.17 7.36 -11.29
N VAL A 119 -5.33 6.58 -11.97
CA VAL A 119 -5.62 5.17 -12.26
C VAL A 119 -5.80 4.34 -10.99
N MET A 120 -5.02 4.60 -9.94
CA MET A 120 -5.17 3.94 -8.63
C MET A 120 -6.55 4.17 -8.02
N GLU A 121 -7.14 5.35 -8.24
CA GLU A 121 -8.45 5.70 -7.70
C GLU A 121 -9.59 5.21 -8.59
N GLU A 122 -9.51 5.50 -9.88
CA GLU A 122 -10.57 5.22 -10.86
C GLU A 122 -10.63 3.74 -11.30
N ARG A 123 -9.53 2.99 -11.17
CA ARG A 123 -9.39 1.60 -11.62
C ARG A 123 -9.71 1.39 -13.09
N GLN A 124 -9.50 2.41 -13.87
CA GLN A 124 -9.69 2.46 -15.32
C GLN A 124 -8.79 3.54 -15.92
N VAL A 125 -8.54 3.44 -17.21
CA VAL A 125 -7.87 4.47 -18.02
C VAL A 125 -8.78 4.90 -19.15
N THR A 126 -8.73 6.18 -19.50
CA THR A 126 -9.45 6.71 -20.66
C THR A 126 -8.43 7.27 -21.65
N VAL A 127 -8.37 6.66 -22.85
CA VAL A 127 -7.46 7.06 -23.93
C VAL A 127 -8.31 7.33 -25.16
N ASP A 128 -8.16 8.52 -25.76
CA ASP A 128 -8.92 8.96 -26.94
C ASP A 128 -10.45 8.75 -26.84
N GLY A 129 -10.98 9.03 -25.65
CA GLY A 129 -12.42 8.91 -25.38
C GLY A 129 -12.92 7.48 -25.14
N GLN A 130 -12.03 6.48 -25.17
CA GLN A 130 -12.36 5.08 -24.85
C GLN A 130 -11.86 4.71 -23.46
N THR A 131 -12.73 4.11 -22.66
CA THR A 131 -12.43 3.68 -21.30
C THR A 131 -12.05 2.20 -21.27
N HIS A 132 -10.88 1.90 -20.73
CA HIS A 132 -10.34 0.56 -20.52
C HIS A 132 -10.28 0.25 -19.04
N LYS A 133 -10.99 -0.78 -18.59
CA LYS A 133 -10.95 -1.24 -17.20
C LYS A 133 -9.62 -1.94 -16.91
N LEU A 134 -9.09 -1.72 -15.71
CA LEU A 134 -7.91 -2.46 -15.25
C LEU A 134 -8.26 -3.91 -14.91
N PRO A 135 -7.27 -4.81 -14.96
CA PRO A 135 -7.40 -6.15 -14.37
C PRO A 135 -7.80 -6.05 -12.88
N ASP A 136 -8.68 -6.94 -12.42
CA ASP A 136 -9.08 -7.03 -11.00
C ASP A 136 -8.63 -8.37 -10.42
N PRO A 137 -7.93 -8.42 -9.28
CA PRO A 137 -7.56 -7.30 -8.42
C PRO A 137 -6.45 -6.42 -9.03
N PHE A 138 -6.47 -5.12 -8.71
CA PHE A 138 -5.42 -4.18 -9.05
C PHE A 138 -4.79 -3.59 -7.79
N VAL A 139 -3.48 -3.78 -7.63
CA VAL A 139 -2.70 -3.30 -6.49
C VAL A 139 -1.43 -2.61 -6.98
N VAL A 140 -1.13 -1.45 -6.43
CA VAL A 140 0.14 -0.75 -6.65
C VAL A 140 0.97 -0.83 -5.37
N ILE A 141 2.20 -1.29 -5.51
CA ILE A 141 3.26 -1.12 -4.53
C ILE A 141 4.18 -0.05 -5.10
N ALA A 142 4.08 1.16 -4.60
CA ALA A 142 4.95 2.26 -4.99
C ALA A 142 6.15 2.34 -4.04
N THR A 143 7.31 2.71 -4.56
CA THR A 143 8.48 3.00 -3.74
C THR A 143 8.88 4.46 -3.89
N GLN A 144 9.41 5.03 -2.82
CA GLN A 144 10.09 6.31 -2.88
C GLN A 144 11.40 6.24 -2.11
N ASN A 145 12.38 7.03 -2.54
CA ASN A 145 13.60 7.21 -1.80
C ASN A 145 13.45 8.39 -0.83
N PRO A 146 14.19 8.40 0.29
CA PRO A 146 14.15 9.50 1.24
C PRO A 146 14.40 10.84 0.56
N VAL A 147 13.76 11.87 1.08
CA VAL A 147 13.94 13.26 0.62
C VAL A 147 15.39 13.68 0.78
N GLY A 148 15.94 14.34 -0.27
CA GLY A 148 17.34 14.75 -0.31
C GLY A 148 18.21 13.94 -1.26
N SER A 149 17.70 12.84 -1.84
CA SER A 149 18.36 12.18 -2.97
C SER A 149 18.27 13.06 -4.21
N ALA A 150 19.35 13.13 -5.01
CA ALA A 150 19.40 13.96 -6.20
C ALA A 150 18.24 13.62 -7.17
N GLY A 151 17.52 14.65 -7.63
CA GLY A 151 16.43 14.51 -8.59
C GLY A 151 15.10 13.97 -8.01
N THR A 152 14.93 13.98 -6.68
CA THR A 152 13.65 13.57 -6.06
C THR A 152 12.76 14.78 -5.78
N GLN A 153 11.44 14.61 -5.98
CA GLN A 153 10.40 15.58 -5.63
C GLN A 153 9.48 14.99 -4.56
N LEU A 154 9.06 15.85 -3.62
CA LEU A 154 8.05 15.42 -2.63
C LEU A 154 6.71 15.15 -3.31
N LEU A 155 6.08 14.03 -2.96
CA LEU A 155 4.68 13.80 -3.30
C LEU A 155 3.81 14.79 -2.51
N PRO A 156 2.92 15.56 -3.16
CA PRO A 156 1.95 16.40 -2.47
C PRO A 156 1.08 15.60 -1.51
N GLN A 157 0.62 16.23 -0.42
CA GLN A 157 -0.19 15.58 0.61
C GLN A 157 -1.46 14.91 0.03
N ALA A 158 -2.14 15.57 -0.91
CA ALA A 158 -3.32 15.03 -1.58
C ALA A 158 -3.03 13.76 -2.41
N GLN A 159 -1.78 13.58 -2.83
CA GLN A 159 -1.32 12.39 -3.54
C GLN A 159 -0.97 11.26 -2.58
N LEU A 160 -0.34 11.60 -1.44
CA LEU A 160 -0.04 10.64 -0.38
C LEU A 160 -1.32 10.02 0.20
N ASP A 161 -2.41 10.77 0.30
CA ASP A 161 -3.70 10.29 0.83
C ASP A 161 -4.34 9.16 0.00
N ARG A 162 -3.88 8.93 -1.24
CA ARG A 162 -4.34 7.82 -2.10
C ARG A 162 -3.73 6.47 -1.74
N PHE A 163 -2.60 6.46 -1.04
CA PHE A 163 -2.02 5.23 -0.51
C PHE A 163 -2.72 4.82 0.78
N MET A 164 -3.07 3.54 0.90
CA MET A 164 -3.71 2.99 2.09
C MET A 164 -2.77 3.08 3.30
N VAL A 165 -1.52 2.68 3.11
CA VAL A 165 -0.46 2.70 4.11
C VAL A 165 0.84 3.24 3.52
N ARG A 166 1.65 3.86 4.40
CA ARG A 166 3.04 4.20 4.14
C ARG A 166 3.92 3.44 5.11
N LEU A 167 4.73 2.53 4.58
CA LEU A 167 5.55 1.60 5.37
C LEU A 167 7.03 1.79 5.07
N ALA A 168 7.88 1.48 6.06
CA ALA A 168 9.32 1.37 5.90
C ALA A 168 9.74 -0.08 6.18
N MET A 169 10.52 -0.67 5.31
CA MET A 169 11.08 -2.01 5.53
C MET A 169 12.27 -1.96 6.48
N GLY A 170 13.09 -0.89 6.37
CA GLY A 170 14.33 -0.76 7.11
C GLY A 170 15.36 -1.85 6.77
N TYR A 171 16.55 -1.72 7.31
CA TYR A 171 17.56 -2.77 7.18
C TYR A 171 17.13 -4.04 7.94
N PRO A 172 17.51 -5.24 7.47
CA PRO A 172 17.31 -6.47 8.22
C PRO A 172 18.16 -6.45 9.50
N ASP A 173 17.71 -7.16 10.53
CA ASP A 173 18.54 -7.43 11.69
C ASP A 173 19.73 -8.32 11.33
N PHE A 174 20.69 -8.47 12.25
CA PHE A 174 21.91 -9.23 12.02
C PHE A 174 21.64 -10.68 11.58
N ALA A 175 20.72 -11.38 12.24
CA ALA A 175 20.41 -12.78 11.96
C ALA A 175 19.75 -12.92 10.56
N SER A 176 18.79 -12.06 10.26
CA SER A 176 18.13 -11.99 8.94
C SER A 176 19.12 -11.65 7.82
N GLN A 177 20.07 -10.73 8.07
CA GLN A 177 21.11 -10.39 7.10
C GLN A 177 22.03 -11.58 6.82
N VAL A 178 22.43 -12.33 7.82
CA VAL A 178 23.25 -13.55 7.64
C VAL A 178 22.48 -14.59 6.84
N ASN A 179 21.18 -14.79 7.11
CA ASN A 179 20.35 -15.72 6.36
C ASN A 179 20.22 -15.30 4.88
N ILE A 180 19.97 -14.02 4.61
CA ILE A 180 19.92 -13.49 3.23
C ILE A 180 21.23 -13.78 2.48
N LEU A 181 22.38 -13.56 3.11
CA LEU A 181 23.68 -13.85 2.50
C LEU A 181 23.89 -15.34 2.24
N ARG A 182 23.44 -16.20 3.17
CA ARG A 182 23.55 -17.67 3.03
C ARG A 182 22.69 -18.19 1.88
N ASP A 183 21.42 -17.76 1.83
CA ASP A 183 20.47 -18.28 0.85
C ASP A 183 20.85 -17.88 -0.58
N ARG A 184 21.43 -16.68 -0.74
CA ARG A 184 21.91 -16.21 -2.06
C ARG A 184 23.22 -16.83 -2.55
N GLN A 185 23.89 -17.64 -1.73
CA GLN A 185 25.06 -18.42 -2.20
C GLN A 185 24.66 -19.63 -3.08
N THR A 186 23.46 -20.15 -2.88
CA THR A 186 22.99 -21.38 -3.54
C THR A 186 22.00 -21.16 -4.68
N GLY A 187 21.47 -19.94 -4.84
CA GLY A 187 20.51 -19.59 -5.89
C GLY A 187 19.74 -18.32 -5.62
N ASP A 188 18.70 -18.07 -6.40
CA ASP A 188 17.76 -16.97 -6.13
C ASP A 188 16.60 -17.51 -5.28
N PRO A 189 16.47 -17.11 -4.00
CA PRO A 189 15.37 -17.54 -3.13
C PRO A 189 13.98 -17.27 -3.72
N LEU A 190 13.87 -16.29 -4.63
CA LEU A 190 12.62 -15.95 -5.29
C LEU A 190 12.08 -17.12 -6.13
N GLU A 191 12.94 -17.99 -6.66
CA GLU A 191 12.53 -19.16 -7.43
C GLU A 191 11.80 -20.20 -6.57
N ALA A 192 12.06 -20.21 -5.26
CA ALA A 192 11.40 -21.10 -4.30
C ALA A 192 9.99 -20.66 -3.89
N VAL A 193 9.55 -19.46 -4.29
CA VAL A 193 8.19 -18.96 -4.00
C VAL A 193 7.19 -19.65 -4.93
N ALA A 194 6.33 -20.47 -4.34
CA ALA A 194 5.25 -21.14 -5.05
C ALA A 194 4.02 -20.24 -5.20
N THR A 195 3.26 -20.42 -6.29
CA THR A 195 1.93 -19.84 -6.44
C THR A 195 0.95 -20.66 -5.61
N VAL A 196 0.35 -20.05 -4.58
CA VAL A 196 -0.55 -20.72 -3.62
C VAL A 196 -1.93 -20.07 -3.58
N SER A 197 -2.19 -19.12 -4.48
CA SER A 197 -3.48 -18.45 -4.66
C SER A 197 -3.67 -18.05 -6.14
N SER A 198 -4.83 -17.51 -6.46
CA SER A 198 -5.22 -17.03 -7.79
C SER A 198 -5.94 -15.70 -7.71
N CYS A 199 -6.11 -14.99 -8.85
CA CYS A 199 -6.91 -13.76 -8.90
C CYS A 199 -8.32 -13.96 -8.32
N ALA A 200 -8.97 -15.09 -8.65
CA ALA A 200 -10.32 -15.39 -8.15
C ALA A 200 -10.35 -15.56 -6.63
N GLU A 201 -9.37 -16.25 -6.06
CA GLU A 201 -9.28 -16.43 -4.60
C GLU A 201 -8.93 -15.13 -3.89
N VAL A 202 -8.06 -14.29 -4.46
CA VAL A 202 -7.78 -12.96 -3.91
C VAL A 202 -9.05 -12.10 -3.87
N LEU A 203 -9.84 -12.10 -4.96
CA LEU A 203 -11.12 -11.37 -5.01
C LEU A 203 -12.14 -11.92 -3.99
N ALA A 204 -12.19 -13.24 -3.81
CA ALA A 204 -13.03 -13.87 -2.78
C ALA A 204 -12.62 -13.42 -1.37
N MET A 205 -11.33 -13.48 -1.04
CA MET A 205 -10.80 -13.01 0.25
C MET A 205 -11.06 -11.51 0.47
N GLN A 206 -10.93 -10.67 -0.58
CA GLN A 206 -11.27 -9.25 -0.49
C GLN A 206 -12.74 -9.03 -0.14
N LYS A 207 -13.65 -9.79 -0.77
CA LYS A 207 -15.08 -9.73 -0.49
C LYS A 207 -15.41 -10.19 0.93
N GLU A 208 -14.81 -11.28 1.38
CA GLU A 208 -14.98 -11.79 2.75
C GLU A 208 -14.44 -10.78 3.78
N ALA A 209 -13.25 -10.21 3.57
CA ALA A 209 -12.70 -9.18 4.44
C ALA A 209 -13.61 -7.94 4.51
N GLN A 210 -14.21 -7.52 3.40
CA GLN A 210 -15.16 -6.39 3.38
C GLN A 210 -16.45 -6.70 4.16
N SER A 211 -16.88 -7.97 4.21
CA SER A 211 -18.10 -8.39 4.91
C SER A 211 -17.93 -8.53 6.42
N VAL A 212 -16.68 -8.45 6.94
CA VAL A 212 -16.41 -8.47 8.39
C VAL A 212 -17.22 -7.38 9.08
N HIS A 213 -17.93 -7.76 10.17
CA HIS A 213 -18.77 -6.84 10.91
C HIS A 213 -17.93 -5.80 11.67
N MET A 214 -18.38 -4.56 11.67
CA MET A 214 -17.82 -3.47 12.46
C MET A 214 -18.96 -2.73 13.15
N ALA A 215 -19.04 -2.87 14.47
CA ALA A 215 -20.09 -2.28 15.28
C ALA A 215 -20.06 -0.74 15.24
N ASP A 216 -21.21 -0.09 15.41
CA ASP A 216 -21.32 1.38 15.41
C ASP A 216 -20.41 2.03 16.45
N ALA A 217 -20.25 1.42 17.62
CA ALA A 217 -19.33 1.89 18.65
C ALA A 217 -17.87 1.99 18.17
N LEU A 218 -17.44 1.11 17.24
CA LEU A 218 -16.12 1.19 16.63
C LEU A 218 -16.05 2.27 15.53
N LEU A 219 -17.14 2.52 14.81
CA LEU A 219 -17.22 3.63 13.85
C LEU A 219 -17.13 4.97 14.58
N GLU A 220 -17.82 5.09 15.72
CA GLU A 220 -17.72 6.24 16.62
C GLU A 220 -16.31 6.41 17.19
N TYR A 221 -15.65 5.32 17.57
CA TYR A 221 -14.28 5.33 18.06
C TYR A 221 -13.29 5.81 16.99
N VAL A 222 -13.37 5.29 15.76
CA VAL A 222 -12.54 5.76 14.63
C VAL A 222 -12.81 7.24 14.33
N THR A 223 -14.06 7.68 14.40
CA THR A 223 -14.44 9.09 14.21
C THR A 223 -13.82 9.98 15.29
N SER A 224 -13.92 9.57 16.56
CA SER A 224 -13.33 10.28 17.70
C SER A 224 -11.80 10.37 17.59
N LEU A 225 -11.13 9.31 17.15
CA LEU A 225 -9.69 9.33 16.86
C LEU A 225 -9.34 10.33 15.74
N ALA A 226 -10.14 10.35 14.66
CA ALA A 226 -9.94 11.30 13.57
C ALA A 226 -10.14 12.76 14.03
N GLU A 227 -11.16 13.05 14.83
CA GLU A 227 -11.42 14.38 15.40
C GLU A 227 -10.32 14.81 16.37
N ALA A 228 -9.88 13.91 17.26
CA ALA A 228 -8.77 14.16 18.16
C ALA A 228 -7.49 14.50 17.40
N SER A 229 -7.22 13.81 16.28
CA SER A 229 -6.07 14.11 15.42
C SER A 229 -6.13 15.50 14.79
N ARG A 230 -7.34 16.01 14.48
CA ARG A 230 -7.56 17.34 13.89
C ARG A 230 -7.41 18.46 14.92
N SER A 231 -7.81 18.19 16.17
CA SER A 231 -7.74 19.15 17.27
C SER A 231 -6.43 19.09 18.07
N HIS A 232 -5.52 18.18 17.72
CA HIS A 232 -4.25 18.01 18.42
C HIS A 232 -3.35 19.26 18.26
N PRO A 233 -2.72 19.80 19.34
CA PRO A 233 -1.97 21.07 19.31
C PRO A 233 -0.78 21.08 18.33
N LEU A 234 -0.23 19.93 18.01
CA LEU A 234 0.90 19.77 17.09
C LEU A 234 0.48 19.46 15.65
N THR A 235 -0.81 19.46 15.35
CA THR A 235 -1.34 19.12 14.01
C THR A 235 -1.89 20.37 13.32
N VAL A 236 -1.53 20.58 12.06
CA VAL A 236 -2.14 21.57 11.16
C VAL A 236 -3.25 20.94 10.33
N LEU A 237 -3.02 19.71 9.86
CA LEU A 237 -4.01 18.92 9.13
C LEU A 237 -4.06 17.51 9.74
N GLY A 238 -5.21 17.11 10.27
CA GLY A 238 -5.45 15.78 10.82
C GLY A 238 -6.07 14.81 9.82
N VAL A 239 -6.53 13.66 10.32
CA VAL A 239 -7.06 12.56 9.51
C VAL A 239 -8.33 12.99 8.76
N SER A 240 -8.33 12.81 7.44
CA SER A 240 -9.48 13.09 6.55
C SER A 240 -10.57 11.99 6.70
N PRO A 241 -11.82 12.25 6.23
CA PRO A 241 -12.83 11.18 6.13
C PRO A 241 -12.36 9.98 5.29
N ARG A 242 -11.57 10.22 4.23
CA ARG A 242 -10.93 9.15 3.43
C ARG A 242 -9.97 8.33 4.30
N GLY A 243 -9.17 8.97 5.15
CA GLY A 243 -8.29 8.31 6.11
C GLY A 243 -9.06 7.45 7.11
N ALA A 244 -10.16 7.94 7.67
CA ALA A 244 -11.02 7.19 8.57
C ALA A 244 -11.64 5.94 7.88
N LEU A 245 -12.11 6.07 6.64
CA LEU A 245 -12.57 4.94 5.83
C LEU A 245 -11.46 3.91 5.58
N ALA A 246 -10.23 4.37 5.33
CA ALA A 246 -9.07 3.50 5.16
C ALA A 246 -8.77 2.71 6.45
N VAL A 247 -8.86 3.35 7.63
CA VAL A 247 -8.74 2.66 8.93
C VAL A 247 -9.79 1.56 9.05
N CYS A 248 -11.07 1.85 8.79
CA CYS A 248 -12.15 0.85 8.87
C CYS A 248 -11.87 -0.36 7.96
N ARG A 249 -11.42 -0.13 6.71
CA ARG A 249 -11.09 -1.22 5.77
C ARG A 249 -9.92 -2.07 6.28
N MET A 250 -8.87 -1.44 6.78
CA MET A 250 -7.70 -2.14 7.32
C MET A 250 -8.05 -2.94 8.58
N CYS A 251 -8.91 -2.42 9.46
CA CYS A 251 -9.41 -3.15 10.64
C CYS A 251 -10.17 -4.42 10.24
N LYS A 252 -11.05 -4.32 9.25
CA LYS A 252 -11.78 -5.49 8.71
C LYS A 252 -10.82 -6.53 8.13
N SER A 253 -9.84 -6.11 7.36
CA SER A 253 -8.82 -7.02 6.80
C SER A 253 -7.97 -7.66 7.89
N ARG A 254 -7.61 -6.92 8.95
CA ARG A 254 -6.90 -7.46 10.11
C ARG A 254 -7.72 -8.53 10.84
N ALA A 255 -9.00 -8.25 11.11
CA ALA A 255 -9.92 -9.21 11.73
C ALA A 255 -10.08 -10.47 10.89
N PHE A 256 -10.27 -10.33 9.56
CA PHE A 256 -10.32 -11.45 8.62
C PHE A 256 -9.03 -12.29 8.65
N MET A 257 -7.87 -11.66 8.62
CA MET A 257 -6.58 -12.36 8.71
C MET A 257 -6.44 -13.12 10.04
N ALA A 258 -7.00 -12.58 11.13
CA ALA A 258 -7.04 -13.25 12.42
C ALA A 258 -8.07 -14.39 12.50
N GLY A 259 -8.89 -14.60 11.45
CA GLY A 259 -9.96 -15.62 11.41
C GLY A 259 -11.22 -15.20 12.13
N ARG A 260 -11.48 -13.90 12.30
CA ARG A 260 -12.68 -13.34 12.93
C ARG A 260 -13.60 -12.70 11.89
N ASP A 261 -14.89 -12.75 12.14
CA ASP A 261 -15.95 -12.11 11.36
C ASP A 261 -16.42 -10.76 11.95
N TYR A 262 -15.70 -10.27 12.98
CA TYR A 262 -15.93 -8.98 13.64
C TYR A 262 -14.62 -8.27 13.99
N VAL A 263 -14.67 -6.94 14.01
CA VAL A 263 -13.57 -6.05 14.37
C VAL A 263 -13.52 -5.82 15.88
N LEU A 264 -12.30 -5.70 16.44
CA LEU A 264 -12.04 -5.35 17.84
C LEU A 264 -11.41 -3.97 17.95
N PRO A 265 -11.50 -3.27 19.11
CA PRO A 265 -10.79 -2.01 19.34
C PRO A 265 -9.27 -2.12 19.15
N ASP A 266 -8.69 -3.27 19.45
CA ASP A 266 -7.26 -3.55 19.24
C ASP A 266 -6.88 -3.57 17.76
N ASP A 267 -7.81 -3.92 16.87
CA ASP A 267 -7.55 -3.83 15.43
C ASP A 267 -7.41 -2.38 14.99
N VAL A 268 -8.23 -1.48 15.56
CA VAL A 268 -8.15 -0.03 15.27
C VAL A 268 -6.81 0.53 15.76
N ALA A 269 -6.44 0.26 17.01
CA ALA A 269 -5.19 0.74 17.59
C ALA A 269 -3.97 0.24 16.80
N ALA A 270 -4.00 -1.01 16.35
CA ALA A 270 -2.88 -1.62 15.62
C ALA A 270 -2.63 -1.04 14.22
N VAL A 271 -3.68 -0.56 13.52
CA VAL A 271 -3.53 -0.07 12.14
C VAL A 271 -3.53 1.47 12.05
N PHE A 272 -4.01 2.16 13.08
CA PHE A 272 -4.30 3.60 13.02
C PHE A 272 -3.07 4.43 12.63
N ALA A 273 -1.92 4.19 13.26
CA ALA A 273 -0.71 4.94 12.97
C ALA A 273 -0.19 4.71 11.53
N ASP A 274 -0.17 3.47 11.05
CA ASP A 274 0.37 3.15 9.72
C ASP A 274 -0.53 3.63 8.58
N VAL A 275 -1.85 3.70 8.84
CA VAL A 275 -2.83 4.27 7.91
C VAL A 275 -2.82 5.80 7.94
N CYS A 276 -2.62 6.42 9.11
CA CYS A 276 -2.88 7.84 9.28
C CYS A 276 -1.61 8.72 9.30
N ALA A 277 -0.42 8.19 9.62
CA ALA A 277 0.76 9.01 9.82
C ALA A 277 1.16 9.86 8.60
N HIS A 278 1.04 9.31 7.41
CA HIS A 278 1.36 10.03 6.17
C HIS A 278 0.27 11.02 5.74
N ARG A 279 -0.86 11.05 6.43
CA ARG A 279 -2.00 11.94 6.20
C ARG A 279 -1.98 13.19 7.09
N LEU A 280 -1.13 13.20 8.12
CA LEU A 280 -0.98 14.34 9.01
C LEU A 280 0.01 15.37 8.46
N ILE A 281 -0.33 16.64 8.63
CA ILE A 281 0.63 17.75 8.51
C ILE A 281 0.87 18.28 9.91
N LEU A 282 2.10 18.19 10.36
CA LEU A 282 2.50 18.65 11.68
C LEU A 282 2.84 20.15 11.67
N SER A 283 2.58 20.82 12.80
CA SER A 283 2.92 22.21 13.02
C SER A 283 4.44 22.41 13.13
N PRO A 284 4.94 23.65 12.93
CA PRO A 284 6.35 23.97 13.18
C PRO A 284 6.79 23.64 14.61
N LYS A 285 5.88 23.72 15.60
CA LYS A 285 6.15 23.35 17.00
C LYS A 285 6.52 21.87 17.16
N ALA A 286 5.87 20.98 16.40
CA ALA A 286 6.19 19.55 16.42
C ALA A 286 7.62 19.30 15.96
N ARG A 287 8.10 20.03 14.93
CA ARG A 287 9.49 19.91 14.45
C ARG A 287 10.52 20.33 15.51
N ILE A 288 10.23 21.41 16.25
CA ILE A 288 11.10 21.88 17.34
C ILE A 288 11.13 20.86 18.47
N ALA A 289 10.00 20.18 18.75
CA ALA A 289 9.89 19.14 19.76
C ALA A 289 10.35 17.76 19.28
N GLU A 290 10.85 17.63 18.03
CA GLU A 290 11.24 16.36 17.40
C GLU A 290 10.13 15.30 17.41
N THR A 291 8.87 15.73 17.52
CA THR A 291 7.68 14.85 17.57
C THR A 291 7.31 14.41 16.16
N THR A 292 7.16 13.11 15.95
CA THR A 292 6.74 12.53 14.66
C THR A 292 5.21 12.43 14.55
N ALA A 293 4.70 12.23 13.33
CA ALA A 293 3.27 11.96 13.13
C ALA A 293 2.80 10.68 13.84
N LYS A 294 3.68 9.68 13.96
CA LYS A 294 3.36 8.45 14.70
C LYS A 294 3.24 8.71 16.20
N ASP A 295 4.08 9.57 16.77
CA ASP A 295 4.01 9.94 18.19
C ASP A 295 2.70 10.65 18.50
N VAL A 296 2.32 11.64 17.65
CA VAL A 296 1.02 12.33 17.78
C VAL A 296 -0.15 11.35 17.72
N LEU A 297 -0.13 10.39 16.78
CA LEU A 297 -1.20 9.40 16.66
C LEU A 297 -1.22 8.41 17.84
N ALA A 298 -0.06 8.07 18.40
CA ALA A 298 0.01 7.24 19.60
C ALA A 298 -0.60 7.96 20.81
N GLU A 299 -0.33 9.26 20.98
CA GLU A 299 -0.97 10.09 22.01
C GLU A 299 -2.49 10.15 21.81
N VAL A 300 -2.95 10.37 20.57
CA VAL A 300 -4.38 10.37 20.22
C VAL A 300 -5.06 9.07 20.62
N VAL A 301 -4.45 7.92 20.29
CA VAL A 301 -4.99 6.59 20.66
C VAL A 301 -5.07 6.40 22.17
N GLN A 302 -4.11 6.95 22.94
CA GLN A 302 -4.12 6.86 24.40
C GLN A 302 -5.17 7.78 25.04
N GLN A 303 -5.45 8.94 24.46
CA GLN A 303 -6.38 9.94 25.02
C GLN A 303 -7.84 9.61 24.74
N VAL A 304 -8.14 9.00 23.58
CA VAL A 304 -9.52 8.69 23.20
C VAL A 304 -9.96 7.40 23.88
N ARG A 305 -11.10 7.50 24.60
CA ARG A 305 -11.66 6.35 25.31
C ARG A 305 -12.02 5.23 24.34
N ARG A 306 -11.55 4.03 24.64
CA ARG A 306 -11.91 2.81 23.91
C ARG A 306 -13.34 2.38 24.29
N PRO A 307 -14.11 1.82 23.35
CA PRO A 307 -15.40 1.26 23.69
C PRO A 307 -15.24 0.01 24.58
N ASP A 308 -16.01 -0.05 25.67
CA ASP A 308 -15.94 -1.12 26.67
C ASP A 308 -16.80 -2.34 26.28
N HIS A 309 -17.83 -2.14 25.43
CA HIS A 309 -18.76 -3.17 24.95
C HIS A 309 -18.91 -3.04 23.43
N ILE A 310 -18.77 -4.14 22.72
CA ILE A 310 -18.92 -4.25 21.27
C ILE A 310 -19.99 -5.30 20.96
#